data_efe6b46c59a74fb4b82d3d8d54805a38
#
_entry.id   efe6b46c59a74fb4b82d3d8d54805a38
#
_cell.length_a   1.000
_cell.length_b   1.000
_cell.length_c   1.000
_cell.angle_alpha   90.00
_cell.angle_beta   90.00
_cell.angle_gamma   90.00
#
_symmetry.space_group_name_H-M   'P 1'
#
loop_
_entity.id
_entity.type
_entity.pdbx_description
1 polymer ?
#
loop_
_entity_poly.entity_id
_entity_poly.type
_entity_poly.pdbx_seq_one_letter_code
_entity_poly.pdbx_strand_id
1 'polypeptide(L)'
;FIRSMGSHGDLGGLARKAQEAGDVLAASGKDIILYETIGVGQGEHDVAKAADLTVVILVPESGDEIQLMKAGLIEIADLFVINKSDRDGANRLASLLKNILHNFTARGKIEPPVFNTVANQGQGIIELFIGIQDHLKLMEGKGMLDNRRLNRYRDRVSDLIRERLEDKFWTEEKRAFLNQATQTLNSIKSAPIIMAQKLLDRQPDEF
;
A
#
# COMPACT_ATOMS: atom_id res chain seq x y z
N PHE A 1 -7.02 17.84 11.03
CA PHE A 1 -8.05 17.30 10.14
C PHE A 1 -7.95 15.79 10.10
N ILE A 2 -9.05 15.08 10.27
CA ILE A 2 -9.13 13.60 10.18
C ILE A 2 -10.23 13.26 9.17
N ARG A 3 -9.94 12.32 8.27
CA ARG A 3 -10.88 11.81 7.29
C ARG A 3 -10.86 10.29 7.26
N SER A 4 -11.96 9.65 7.60
CA SER A 4 -12.14 8.20 7.38
C SER A 4 -12.57 7.93 5.95
N MET A 5 -12.00 6.88 5.36
CA MET A 5 -12.28 6.45 3.99
C MET A 5 -12.55 4.94 3.98
N GLY A 6 -13.62 4.54 3.31
CA GLY A 6 -14.00 3.12 3.16
C GLY A 6 -13.77 2.61 1.74
N SER A 7 -13.48 1.32 1.60
CA SER A 7 -13.18 0.70 0.30
C SER A 7 -14.41 0.49 -0.60
N HIS A 8 -15.61 0.51 -0.07
CA HIS A 8 -16.87 0.28 -0.80
C HIS A 8 -16.82 -0.87 -1.84
N GLY A 9 -15.97 -1.87 -1.60
CA GLY A 9 -15.84 -3.05 -2.48
C GLY A 9 -14.80 -2.97 -3.61
N ASP A 10 -14.20 -1.81 -3.85
CA ASP A 10 -13.15 -1.67 -4.87
C ASP A 10 -11.77 -2.02 -4.31
N LEU A 11 -11.23 -3.16 -4.72
CA LEU A 11 -9.83 -3.54 -4.48
C LEU A 11 -8.91 -2.54 -5.22
N GLY A 12 -8.09 -1.80 -4.48
CA GLY A 12 -7.18 -0.79 -5.02
C GLY A 12 -7.77 0.63 -5.16
N GLY A 13 -9.10 0.78 -5.24
CA GLY A 13 -9.76 2.09 -5.34
C GLY A 13 -9.59 2.95 -4.09
N LEU A 14 -9.53 2.34 -2.90
CA LEU A 14 -9.32 3.05 -1.64
C LEU A 14 -7.93 3.68 -1.57
N ALA A 15 -6.88 2.94 -1.94
CA ALA A 15 -5.51 3.45 -1.93
C ALA A 15 -5.37 4.67 -2.83
N ARG A 16 -5.99 4.64 -4.02
CA ARG A 16 -6.00 5.73 -4.97
C ARG A 16 -6.70 6.97 -4.42
N LYS A 17 -7.91 6.83 -3.89
CA LYS A 17 -8.67 7.94 -3.27
C LYS A 17 -7.97 8.52 -2.05
N ALA A 18 -7.28 7.69 -1.27
CA ALA A 18 -6.48 8.14 -0.14
C ALA A 18 -5.28 8.97 -0.61
N GLN A 19 -4.61 8.55 -1.68
CA GLN A 19 -3.52 9.32 -2.28
C GLN A 19 -4.00 10.68 -2.80
N GLU A 20 -5.10 10.74 -3.56
CA GLU A 20 -5.70 11.99 -4.03
C GLU A 20 -6.07 12.93 -2.89
N ALA A 21 -6.65 12.39 -1.81
CA ALA A 21 -6.95 13.17 -0.60
C ALA A 21 -5.66 13.72 0.05
N GLY A 22 -4.59 12.93 0.08
CA GLY A 22 -3.28 13.36 0.56
C GLY A 22 -2.69 14.47 -0.30
N ASP A 23 -2.76 14.36 -1.62
CA ASP A 23 -2.29 15.40 -2.54
C ASP A 23 -3.02 16.73 -2.32
N VAL A 24 -4.33 16.68 -2.09
CA VAL A 24 -5.14 17.88 -1.73
C VAL A 24 -4.72 18.45 -0.37
N LEU A 25 -4.47 17.61 0.62
CA LEU A 25 -3.99 18.05 1.94
C LEU A 25 -2.61 18.70 1.85
N ALA A 26 -1.69 18.10 1.07
CA ALA A 26 -0.37 18.68 0.81
C ALA A 26 -0.48 20.05 0.12
N ALA A 27 -1.30 20.15 -0.93
CA ALA A 27 -1.55 21.40 -1.63
C ALA A 27 -2.20 22.47 -0.74
N SER A 28 -2.93 22.06 0.32
CA SER A 28 -3.52 22.97 1.31
C SER A 28 -2.53 23.44 2.40
N GLY A 29 -1.24 23.08 2.29
CA GLY A 29 -0.18 23.50 3.19
C GLY A 29 -0.04 22.65 4.45
N LYS A 30 -0.40 21.36 4.40
CA LYS A 30 -0.12 20.41 5.50
C LYS A 30 1.32 19.88 5.39
N ASP A 31 2.09 20.04 6.47
CA ASP A 31 3.48 19.61 6.52
C ASP A 31 3.62 18.10 6.66
N ILE A 32 2.68 17.45 7.39
CA ILE A 32 2.68 16.01 7.65
C ILE A 32 1.29 15.45 7.36
N ILE A 33 1.25 14.37 6.60
CA ILE A 33 0.05 13.61 6.27
C ILE A 33 0.24 12.18 6.73
N LEU A 34 -0.65 11.69 7.59
CA LEU A 34 -0.63 10.32 8.10
C LEU A 34 -1.72 9.51 7.39
N TYR A 35 -1.32 8.42 6.77
CA TYR A 35 -2.22 7.38 6.26
C TYR A 35 -2.27 6.25 7.28
N GLU A 36 -3.40 6.06 7.93
CA GLU A 36 -3.63 4.96 8.86
C GLU A 36 -4.40 3.83 8.17
N THR A 37 -3.92 2.60 8.34
CA THR A 37 -4.60 1.39 7.87
C THR A 37 -5.06 0.54 9.05
N ILE A 38 -6.24 -0.05 8.93
CA ILE A 38 -6.85 -0.88 9.97
C ILE A 38 -6.69 -2.35 9.58
N GLY A 39 -5.68 -3.02 10.12
CA GLY A 39 -5.53 -4.46 9.98
C GLY A 39 -4.60 -4.91 8.85
N VAL A 40 -4.50 -6.22 8.68
CA VAL A 40 -3.59 -6.89 7.74
C VAL A 40 -4.33 -7.34 6.49
N GLY A 41 -4.02 -6.76 5.34
CA GLY A 41 -4.60 -7.13 4.06
C GLY A 41 -3.81 -6.60 2.86
N GLN A 42 -4.22 -6.95 1.65
CA GLN A 42 -3.55 -6.48 0.42
C GLN A 42 -3.58 -4.95 0.24
N GLY A 43 -4.57 -4.26 0.83
CA GLY A 43 -4.69 -2.81 0.77
C GLY A 43 -3.58 -2.04 1.48
N GLU A 44 -2.87 -2.65 2.42
CA GLU A 44 -1.77 -2.03 3.16
C GLU A 44 -0.55 -1.78 2.28
N HIS A 45 -0.21 -2.72 1.40
CA HIS A 45 0.87 -2.55 0.43
C HIS A 45 0.61 -1.38 -0.53
N ASP A 46 -0.64 -1.17 -0.91
CA ASP A 46 -1.00 -0.10 -1.83
C ASP A 46 -0.98 1.27 -1.13
N VAL A 47 -1.41 1.33 0.14
CA VAL A 47 -1.29 2.57 0.94
C VAL A 47 0.18 2.89 1.24
N ALA A 48 1.02 1.89 1.53
CA ALA A 48 2.45 2.09 1.72
C ALA A 48 3.14 2.72 0.50
N LYS A 49 2.72 2.38 -0.72
CA LYS A 49 3.22 3.02 -1.95
C LYS A 49 2.87 4.51 -2.04
N ALA A 50 1.79 4.94 -1.40
CA ALA A 50 1.37 6.34 -1.41
C ALA A 50 2.20 7.22 -0.46
N ALA A 51 2.87 6.64 0.53
CA ALA A 51 3.62 7.35 1.55
C ALA A 51 5.11 7.56 1.18
N ASP A 52 5.71 8.61 1.75
CA ASP A 52 7.15 8.84 1.66
C ASP A 52 7.91 7.91 2.62
N LEU A 53 7.27 7.51 3.72
CA LEU A 53 7.83 6.64 4.75
C LEU A 53 6.74 5.74 5.32
N THR A 54 7.05 4.47 5.52
CA THR A 54 6.14 3.46 6.07
C THR A 54 6.60 3.01 7.45
N VAL A 55 5.72 3.17 8.44
CA VAL A 55 5.92 2.70 9.82
C VAL A 55 5.02 1.50 10.06
N VAL A 56 5.59 0.35 10.38
CA VAL A 56 4.84 -0.85 10.77
C VAL A 56 4.78 -0.93 12.29
N ILE A 57 3.56 -0.95 12.83
CA ILE A 57 3.32 -1.03 14.28
C ILE A 57 2.87 -2.44 14.63
N LEU A 58 3.59 -3.05 15.56
CA LEU A 58 3.36 -4.39 16.07
C LEU A 58 3.01 -4.35 17.55
N VAL A 59 2.27 -5.36 18.01
CA VAL A 59 1.97 -5.54 19.43
C VAL A 59 2.26 -6.99 19.86
N PRO A 60 2.76 -7.24 21.08
CA PRO A 60 3.21 -8.56 21.49
C PRO A 60 2.11 -9.64 21.52
N GLU A 61 0.84 -9.22 21.67
CA GLU A 61 -0.28 -10.14 21.96
C GLU A 61 -1.05 -10.61 20.72
N SER A 62 -0.84 -10.01 19.54
CA SER A 62 -1.71 -10.22 18.37
C SER A 62 -1.27 -11.37 17.46
N GLY A 63 -0.26 -12.16 17.85
CA GLY A 63 0.31 -13.17 16.94
C GLY A 63 1.07 -12.55 15.77
N ASP A 64 1.46 -11.30 15.89
CA ASP A 64 2.14 -10.50 14.86
C ASP A 64 3.47 -11.11 14.41
N GLU A 65 4.07 -11.99 15.22
CA GLU A 65 5.24 -12.79 14.81
C GLU A 65 4.99 -13.58 13.51
N ILE A 66 3.80 -14.18 13.40
CA ILE A 66 3.41 -14.99 12.21
C ILE A 66 2.95 -14.07 11.08
N GLN A 67 2.31 -12.96 11.40
CA GLN A 67 1.83 -11.98 10.40
C GLN A 67 2.97 -11.26 9.73
N LEU A 68 4.03 -10.91 10.46
CA LEU A 68 5.27 -10.32 9.91
C LEU A 68 5.85 -11.15 8.76
N MET A 69 5.88 -12.48 8.92
CA MET A 69 6.45 -13.38 7.91
C MET A 69 5.52 -13.60 6.71
N LYS A 70 4.21 -13.55 6.94
CA LYS A 70 3.21 -13.89 5.91
C LYS A 70 2.83 -12.71 5.01
N ALA A 71 2.88 -11.49 5.53
CA ALA A 71 2.28 -10.34 4.85
C ALA A 71 3.26 -9.51 4.01
N GLY A 72 4.54 -9.87 3.90
CA GLY A 72 5.54 -9.03 3.21
C GLY A 72 5.76 -7.66 3.87
N LEU A 73 5.28 -7.48 5.12
CA LEU A 73 5.39 -6.21 5.85
C LEU A 73 6.84 -5.79 6.07
N ILE A 74 7.75 -6.77 6.17
CA ILE A 74 9.19 -6.54 6.30
C ILE A 74 9.77 -5.86 5.05
N GLU A 75 9.19 -6.11 3.89
CA GLU A 75 9.69 -5.58 2.62
C GLU A 75 9.28 -4.12 2.38
N ILE A 76 8.16 -3.70 2.96
CA ILE A 76 7.60 -2.35 2.78
C ILE A 76 7.93 -1.39 3.91
N ALA A 77 8.32 -1.89 5.09
CA ALA A 77 8.59 -1.08 6.26
C ALA A 77 9.91 -0.32 6.13
N ASP A 78 9.88 0.97 6.45
CA ASP A 78 11.06 1.81 6.66
C ASP A 78 11.45 1.86 8.14
N LEU A 79 10.46 1.73 9.05
CA LEU A 79 10.66 1.64 10.51
C LEU A 79 9.69 0.64 11.11
N PHE A 80 10.08 0.08 12.24
CA PHE A 80 9.20 -0.75 13.07
C PHE A 80 8.99 -0.14 14.45
N VAL A 81 7.77 -0.26 14.94
CA VAL A 81 7.40 0.10 16.31
C VAL A 81 6.80 -1.11 17.00
N ILE A 82 7.31 -1.46 18.16
CA ILE A 82 6.69 -2.43 19.05
C ILE A 82 5.96 -1.62 20.12
N ASN A 83 4.66 -1.46 19.92
CA ASN A 83 3.80 -0.77 20.87
C ASN A 83 3.34 -1.72 21.98
N LYS A 84 2.89 -1.16 23.11
CA LYS A 84 2.59 -1.91 24.34
C LYS A 84 3.80 -2.74 24.81
N SER A 85 4.98 -2.13 24.75
CA SER A 85 6.24 -2.80 25.06
C SER A 85 6.42 -3.08 26.57
N ASP A 86 5.49 -2.60 27.40
CA ASP A 86 5.32 -2.94 28.81
C ASP A 86 4.73 -4.36 29.03
N ARG A 87 4.21 -4.99 27.98
CA ARG A 87 3.58 -6.31 28.06
C ARG A 87 4.57 -7.44 27.83
N ASP A 88 4.21 -8.62 28.36
CA ASP A 88 4.98 -9.84 28.16
C ASP A 88 5.11 -10.17 26.67
N GLY A 89 6.28 -10.65 26.27
CA GLY A 89 6.58 -11.00 24.89
C GLY A 89 7.19 -9.87 24.04
N ALA A 90 7.15 -8.61 24.48
CA ALA A 90 7.69 -7.48 23.71
C ALA A 90 9.19 -7.65 23.39
N ASN A 91 9.99 -8.06 24.38
CA ASN A 91 11.42 -8.29 24.20
C ASN A 91 11.71 -9.45 23.25
N ARG A 92 10.87 -10.49 23.27
CA ARG A 92 10.99 -11.63 22.37
C ARG A 92 10.69 -11.20 20.92
N LEU A 93 9.61 -10.44 20.72
CA LEU A 93 9.24 -9.89 19.42
C LEU A 93 10.34 -8.97 18.86
N ALA A 94 10.91 -8.08 19.72
CA ALA A 94 12.02 -7.21 19.33
C ALA A 94 13.26 -8.00 18.89
N SER A 95 13.62 -9.04 19.61
CA SER A 95 14.77 -9.88 19.29
C SER A 95 14.56 -10.67 18.00
N LEU A 96 13.36 -11.23 17.80
CA LEU A 96 12.99 -11.93 16.58
C LEU A 96 13.07 -10.98 15.37
N LEU A 97 12.48 -9.80 15.48
CA LEU A 97 12.47 -8.80 14.43
C LEU A 97 13.88 -8.35 14.06
N LYS A 98 14.74 -8.04 15.04
CA LYS A 98 16.14 -7.67 14.82
C LYS A 98 16.91 -8.77 14.08
N ASN A 99 16.71 -10.03 14.44
CA ASN A 99 17.36 -11.16 13.76
C ASN A 99 16.92 -11.28 12.31
N ILE A 100 15.64 -11.03 12.02
CA ILE A 100 15.12 -11.04 10.64
C ILE A 100 15.71 -9.87 9.86
N LEU A 101 15.70 -8.66 10.42
CA LEU A 101 16.18 -7.44 9.78
C LEU A 101 17.69 -7.49 9.50
N HIS A 102 18.47 -8.10 10.37
CA HIS A 102 19.90 -8.28 10.15
C HIS A 102 20.20 -9.05 8.85
N ASN A 103 19.37 -10.02 8.49
CA ASN A 103 19.48 -10.74 7.22
C ASN A 103 19.11 -9.88 5.99
N PHE A 104 18.39 -8.77 6.18
CA PHE A 104 18.06 -7.81 5.12
C PHE A 104 19.24 -6.91 4.75
N THR A 105 20.08 -6.52 5.72
CA THR A 105 21.28 -5.71 5.49
C THR A 105 22.30 -6.43 4.62
N ALA A 106 22.38 -7.75 4.71
CA ALA A 106 23.22 -8.57 3.83
C ALA A 106 22.87 -8.43 2.33
N ARG A 107 21.70 -7.84 2.00
CA ARG A 107 21.25 -7.60 0.63
C ARG A 107 21.43 -6.15 0.18
N GLY A 108 22.20 -5.33 0.91
CA GLY A 108 22.48 -3.93 0.56
C GLY A 108 21.34 -2.94 0.83
N LYS A 109 20.30 -3.35 1.55
CA LYS A 109 19.22 -2.45 2.00
C LYS A 109 19.61 -1.78 3.33
N ILE A 110 19.04 -0.60 3.60
CA ILE A 110 19.14 0.04 4.91
C ILE A 110 18.33 -0.81 5.90
N GLU A 111 18.95 -1.15 7.04
CA GLU A 111 18.25 -1.85 8.11
C GLU A 111 17.21 -0.92 8.74
N PRO A 112 15.91 -1.29 8.73
CA PRO A 112 14.88 -0.50 9.38
C PRO A 112 15.10 -0.45 10.89
N PRO A 113 15.11 0.73 11.52
CA PRO A 113 15.20 0.86 12.97
C PRO A 113 13.94 0.32 13.66
N VAL A 114 14.11 -0.20 14.87
CA VAL A 114 13.03 -0.75 15.72
C VAL A 114 12.91 0.08 16.99
N PHE A 115 11.74 0.63 17.25
CA PHE A 115 11.42 1.43 18.43
C PHE A 115 10.42 0.71 19.32
N ASN A 116 10.64 0.80 20.63
CA ASN A 116 9.69 0.31 21.62
C ASN A 116 8.88 1.49 22.17
N THR A 117 7.55 1.34 22.25
CA THR A 117 6.67 2.38 22.76
C THR A 117 5.63 1.83 23.73
N VAL A 118 5.19 2.67 24.67
CA VAL A 118 3.97 2.50 25.45
C VAL A 118 3.13 3.75 25.19
N ALA A 119 2.43 3.77 24.06
CA ALA A 119 1.85 4.97 23.49
C ALA A 119 0.83 5.67 24.41
N ASN A 120 0.04 4.91 25.17
CA ASN A 120 -0.93 5.46 26.14
C ASN A 120 -0.25 6.14 27.36
N GLN A 121 1.05 5.92 27.56
CA GLN A 121 1.85 6.56 28.62
C GLN A 121 2.85 7.58 28.04
N GLY A 122 2.89 7.75 26.73
CA GLY A 122 3.84 8.63 26.06
C GLY A 122 5.29 8.13 26.02
N GLN A 123 5.57 6.91 26.53
CA GLN A 123 6.91 6.37 26.56
C GLN A 123 7.39 5.97 25.17
N GLY A 124 8.63 6.33 24.82
CA GLY A 124 9.26 6.02 23.54
C GLY A 124 8.75 6.85 22.35
N ILE A 125 7.81 7.79 22.57
CA ILE A 125 7.21 8.59 21.48
C ILE A 125 8.18 9.64 20.96
N ILE A 126 8.94 10.29 21.84
CA ILE A 126 9.94 11.30 21.45
C ILE A 126 11.06 10.65 20.65
N GLU A 127 11.56 9.51 21.11
CA GLU A 127 12.59 8.71 20.47
C GLU A 127 12.14 8.23 19.08
N LEU A 128 10.89 7.77 18.97
CA LEU A 128 10.28 7.40 17.70
C LEU A 128 10.19 8.61 16.75
N PHE A 129 9.75 9.77 17.23
CA PHE A 129 9.65 10.97 16.41
C PHE A 129 11.01 11.42 15.87
N ILE A 130 12.04 11.45 16.74
CA ILE A 130 13.42 11.74 16.33
C ILE A 130 13.91 10.71 15.31
N GLY A 131 13.66 9.43 15.55
CA GLY A 131 14.05 8.35 14.65
C GLY A 131 13.39 8.44 13.28
N ILE A 132 12.11 8.85 13.20
CA ILE A 132 11.42 9.12 11.94
C ILE A 132 12.12 10.25 11.18
N GLN A 133 12.42 11.37 11.86
CA GLN A 133 13.09 12.50 11.23
C GLN A 133 14.50 12.14 10.72
N ASP A 134 15.26 11.41 11.51
CA ASP A 134 16.62 11.00 11.12
C ASP A 134 16.60 10.01 9.97
N HIS A 135 15.63 9.09 9.95
CA HIS A 135 15.47 8.15 8.85
C HIS A 135 15.05 8.88 7.56
N LEU A 136 14.15 9.86 7.63
CA LEU A 136 13.78 10.70 6.47
C LEU A 136 14.99 11.46 5.92
N LYS A 137 15.81 12.08 6.78
CA LYS A 137 17.07 12.75 6.34
C LYS A 137 18.03 11.77 5.67
N LEU A 138 18.16 10.54 6.22
CA LEU A 138 19.00 9.51 5.63
C LEU A 138 18.52 9.10 4.24
N MET A 139 17.20 8.92 4.08
CA MET A 139 16.58 8.58 2.80
C MET A 139 16.75 9.72 1.78
N GLU A 140 16.59 10.96 2.22
CA GLU A 140 16.80 12.16 1.40
C GLU A 140 18.25 12.25 0.94
N GLY A 141 19.22 12.16 1.85
CA GLY A 141 20.66 12.19 1.54
C GLY A 141 21.11 11.09 0.58
N LYS A 142 20.38 9.98 0.49
CA LYS A 142 20.62 8.89 -0.45
C LYS A 142 19.79 8.99 -1.74
N GLY A 143 18.99 10.04 -1.93
CA GLY A 143 18.11 10.22 -3.08
C GLY A 143 16.93 9.22 -3.13
N MET A 144 16.69 8.49 -2.04
CA MET A 144 15.63 7.46 -1.99
C MET A 144 14.23 8.08 -2.00
N LEU A 145 14.03 9.23 -1.34
CA LEU A 145 12.76 9.93 -1.33
C LEU A 145 12.39 10.41 -2.73
N ASP A 146 13.32 11.03 -3.44
CA ASP A 146 13.09 11.50 -4.81
C ASP A 146 12.76 10.35 -5.75
N ASN A 147 13.53 9.26 -5.68
CA ASN A 147 13.26 8.06 -6.47
C ASN A 147 11.87 7.48 -6.16
N ARG A 148 11.48 7.44 -4.87
CA ARG A 148 10.15 6.96 -4.45
C ARG A 148 9.04 7.85 -5.00
N ARG A 149 9.20 9.18 -4.93
CA ARG A 149 8.24 10.16 -5.49
C ARG A 149 8.14 10.07 -7.01
N LEU A 150 9.26 9.94 -7.71
CA LEU A 150 9.27 9.77 -9.16
C LEU A 150 8.59 8.48 -9.61
N ASN A 151 8.85 7.36 -8.91
CA ASN A 151 8.19 6.09 -9.21
C ASN A 151 6.68 6.18 -8.95
N ARG A 152 6.27 6.73 -7.82
CA ARG A 152 4.86 6.99 -7.50
C ARG A 152 4.17 7.83 -8.58
N TYR A 153 4.83 8.88 -9.07
CA TYR A 153 4.30 9.70 -10.16
C TYR A 153 4.13 8.89 -11.45
N ARG A 154 5.14 8.09 -11.83
CA ARG A 154 5.06 7.24 -13.03
C ARG A 154 3.97 6.19 -12.92
N ASP A 155 3.85 5.53 -11.78
CA ASP A 155 2.80 4.55 -11.51
C ASP A 155 1.41 5.22 -11.61
N ARG A 156 1.27 6.41 -11.02
CA ARG A 156 0.01 7.16 -11.10
C ARG A 156 -0.37 7.56 -12.52
N VAL A 157 0.59 8.01 -13.33
CA VAL A 157 0.34 8.31 -14.76
C VAL A 157 -0.11 7.04 -15.50
N SER A 158 0.56 5.92 -15.25
CA SER A 158 0.22 4.64 -15.88
C SER A 158 -1.18 4.16 -15.49
N ASP A 159 -1.55 4.30 -14.20
CA ASP A 159 -2.87 3.94 -13.71
C ASP A 159 -3.98 4.83 -14.32
N LEU A 160 -3.75 6.14 -14.40
CA LEU A 160 -4.68 7.07 -15.04
C LEU A 160 -4.90 6.80 -16.54
N ILE A 161 -3.82 6.40 -17.24
CA ILE A 161 -3.92 6.01 -18.64
C ILE A 161 -4.75 4.73 -18.77
N ARG A 162 -4.45 3.72 -17.94
CA ARG A 162 -5.19 2.44 -17.93
C ARG A 162 -6.67 2.66 -17.68
N GLU A 163 -7.03 3.44 -16.66
CA GLU A 163 -8.39 3.79 -16.31
C GLU A 163 -9.13 4.46 -17.49
N ARG A 164 -8.51 5.48 -18.09
CA ARG A 164 -9.11 6.17 -19.25
C ARG A 164 -9.27 5.29 -20.47
N LEU A 165 -8.33 4.38 -20.71
CA LEU A 165 -8.44 3.42 -21.81
C LEU A 165 -9.55 2.40 -21.54
N GLU A 166 -9.67 1.93 -20.29
CA GLU A 166 -10.71 1.01 -19.85
C GLU A 166 -12.09 1.66 -19.96
N ASP A 167 -12.27 2.88 -19.46
CA ASP A 167 -13.52 3.64 -19.58
C ASP A 167 -13.94 3.89 -21.03
N LYS A 168 -12.97 4.23 -21.90
CA LYS A 168 -13.24 4.42 -23.33
C LYS A 168 -13.54 3.10 -24.05
N PHE A 169 -12.92 2.02 -23.61
CA PHE A 169 -13.08 0.72 -24.23
C PHE A 169 -14.45 0.10 -23.92
N TRP A 170 -14.87 0.14 -22.65
CA TRP A 170 -16.10 -0.47 -22.19
C TRP A 170 -17.33 0.41 -22.43
N THR A 171 -17.81 0.44 -23.67
CA THR A 171 -19.11 1.04 -23.99
C THR A 171 -20.26 0.14 -23.53
N GLU A 172 -21.47 0.70 -23.50
CA GLU A 172 -22.68 -0.07 -23.15
C GLU A 172 -22.89 -1.24 -24.12
N GLU A 173 -22.63 -1.02 -25.40
CA GLU A 173 -22.77 -2.03 -26.46
C GLU A 173 -21.77 -3.20 -26.23
N LYS A 174 -20.51 -2.90 -25.93
CA LYS A 174 -19.50 -3.93 -25.66
C LYS A 174 -19.83 -4.74 -24.41
N ARG A 175 -20.32 -4.09 -23.37
CA ARG A 175 -20.79 -4.77 -22.14
C ARG A 175 -22.01 -5.64 -22.43
N ALA A 176 -23.00 -5.14 -23.18
CA ALA A 176 -24.19 -5.88 -23.58
C ALA A 176 -23.82 -7.11 -24.42
N PHE A 177 -22.93 -6.95 -25.40
CA PHE A 177 -22.44 -8.04 -26.22
C PHE A 177 -21.77 -9.15 -25.40
N LEU A 178 -20.86 -8.79 -24.48
CA LEU A 178 -20.21 -9.76 -23.61
C LEU A 178 -21.22 -10.48 -22.71
N ASN A 179 -22.15 -9.73 -22.11
CA ASN A 179 -23.20 -10.30 -21.24
C ASN A 179 -24.09 -11.26 -22.03
N GLN A 180 -24.49 -10.92 -23.27
CA GLN A 180 -25.28 -11.80 -24.13
C GLN A 180 -24.52 -13.07 -24.49
N ALA A 181 -23.24 -12.98 -24.81
CA ALA A 181 -22.39 -14.13 -25.14
C ALA A 181 -22.14 -15.06 -23.94
N THR A 182 -22.33 -14.57 -22.71
CA THR A 182 -22.02 -15.28 -21.45
C THR A 182 -23.24 -15.49 -20.55
N GLN A 183 -24.46 -15.41 -21.09
CA GLN A 183 -25.69 -15.59 -20.30
C GLN A 183 -25.77 -16.94 -19.58
N THR A 184 -25.25 -18.00 -20.19
CA THR A 184 -25.17 -19.33 -19.62
C THR A 184 -23.83 -19.98 -19.95
N LEU A 185 -23.42 -20.99 -19.21
CA LEU A 185 -22.20 -21.75 -19.53
C LEU A 185 -22.23 -22.34 -20.94
N ASN A 186 -23.44 -22.75 -21.40
CA ASN A 186 -23.64 -23.32 -22.75
C ASN A 186 -23.58 -22.27 -23.86
N SER A 187 -23.74 -20.98 -23.57
CA SER A 187 -23.60 -19.90 -24.55
C SER A 187 -22.16 -19.51 -24.85
N ILE A 188 -21.22 -19.92 -23.98
CA ILE A 188 -19.79 -19.63 -24.13
C ILE A 188 -19.20 -20.50 -25.23
N LYS A 189 -18.98 -19.91 -26.44
CA LYS A 189 -18.50 -20.63 -27.62
C LYS A 189 -17.00 -20.41 -27.93
N SER A 190 -16.32 -19.57 -27.16
CA SER A 190 -14.92 -19.22 -27.41
C SER A 190 -14.13 -19.08 -26.11
N ALA A 191 -12.83 -19.35 -26.19
CA ALA A 191 -11.92 -19.09 -25.07
C ALA A 191 -11.89 -17.59 -24.72
N PRO A 192 -11.64 -17.20 -23.46
CA PRO A 192 -11.61 -15.79 -23.05
C PRO A 192 -10.69 -14.91 -23.90
N ILE A 193 -9.52 -15.42 -24.29
CA ILE A 193 -8.58 -14.69 -25.13
C ILE A 193 -9.16 -14.35 -26.52
N ILE A 194 -9.92 -15.27 -27.11
CA ILE A 194 -10.56 -15.06 -28.41
C ILE A 194 -11.71 -14.06 -28.27
N MET A 195 -12.47 -14.10 -27.17
CA MET A 195 -13.52 -13.14 -26.89
C MET A 195 -12.94 -11.73 -26.68
N ALA A 196 -11.85 -11.62 -25.92
CA ALA A 196 -11.16 -10.35 -25.72
C ALA A 196 -10.68 -9.76 -27.06
N GLN A 197 -10.08 -10.58 -27.93
CA GLN A 197 -9.66 -10.14 -29.26
C GLN A 197 -10.82 -9.66 -30.11
N LYS A 198 -11.95 -10.36 -30.11
CA LYS A 198 -13.17 -9.93 -30.83
C LYS A 198 -13.70 -8.58 -30.32
N LEU A 199 -13.63 -8.33 -29.01
CA LEU A 199 -14.05 -7.06 -28.43
C LEU A 199 -13.08 -5.91 -28.75
N LEU A 200 -11.79 -6.22 -28.89
CA LEU A 200 -10.75 -5.25 -29.26
C LEU A 200 -10.86 -4.87 -30.75
N ASP A 201 -11.08 -5.84 -31.64
CA ASP A 201 -11.06 -5.65 -33.07
C ASP A 201 -12.36 -5.03 -33.62
N ARG A 202 -13.49 -5.13 -32.89
CA ARG A 202 -14.76 -4.55 -33.32
C ARG A 202 -14.79 -3.03 -33.18
N GLN A 203 -15.20 -2.37 -34.24
CA GLN A 203 -15.53 -0.96 -34.23
C GLN A 203 -16.90 -0.70 -33.58
N PRO A 204 -17.16 0.52 -33.07
CA PRO A 204 -18.43 0.85 -32.39
C PRO A 204 -19.69 0.56 -33.25
N ASP A 205 -19.58 0.62 -34.57
CA ASP A 205 -20.69 0.45 -35.49
C ASP A 205 -21.02 -1.03 -35.84
N GLU A 206 -20.31 -1.98 -35.23
CA GLU A 206 -20.45 -3.44 -35.46
C GLU A 206 -21.14 -4.21 -34.35
N PHE A 207 -21.76 -3.51 -33.40
CA PHE A 207 -22.47 -4.11 -32.28
C PHE A 207 -23.99 -4.13 -32.44
#